data_fe8172c3e8cccacd80be10d1b6400ca2
#
_entry.id   fe8172c3e8cccacd80be10d1b6400ca2
#
_cell.length_a   1.000
_cell.length_b   1.000
_cell.length_c   1.000
_cell.angle_alpha   90.00
_cell.angle_beta   90.00
_cell.angle_gamma   90.00
#
_symmetry.space_group_name_H-M   'P 1'
#
loop_
_entity.id
_entity.type
_entity.pdbx_description
1 polymer ?
#
loop_
_entity_poly.entity_id
_entity_poly.type
_entity_poly.pdbx_seq_one_letter_code
_entity_poly.pdbx_strand_id
1 'polypeptide(L)'
;MIAPLMLQGVALSYGRKPVLQGLDWQLSPGQVVGLLGRNGAGKTTLLEAALGLRELDAGRAELFGCRSGALDDATRARIGYVPQQSDLFEWMSADQLMRYFSAFYPRWNQPRVDGLIQRWGIDGQQRIGQLSVGQQQRVSIIRALAHEPELLVLDEPVASLDPAGRRDFLQELIGQVTLSCTAVVFSTHILSDLERVAADVALLEGGRLALQAPLDDLLDEARRVRGRAVTVQAWLQAQRLPTLASVPLASGQLQVVTRMPAGVALPAGLEAEALNLEDLFLAMTET
;
A
#
# COMPACT_ATOMS: atom_id res chain seq x y z
N MET A 1 6.94 -20.20 -7.61
CA MET A 1 6.18 -19.15 -8.33
C MET A 1 7.04 -17.89 -8.36
N ILE A 2 7.01 -17.13 -9.45
CA ILE A 2 7.78 -15.87 -9.57
C ILE A 2 7.03 -14.78 -8.81
N ALA A 3 7.76 -14.00 -8.01
CA ALA A 3 7.18 -12.87 -7.27
C ALA A 3 6.67 -11.78 -8.25
N PRO A 4 5.44 -11.26 -8.06
CA PRO A 4 4.94 -10.13 -8.86
C PRO A 4 5.79 -8.86 -8.72
N LEU A 5 6.34 -8.63 -7.54
CA LEU A 5 7.24 -7.51 -7.24
C LEU A 5 8.37 -7.98 -6.32
N MET A 6 9.61 -7.59 -6.64
CA MET A 6 10.78 -7.78 -5.80
C MET A 6 11.67 -6.54 -5.84
N LEU A 7 11.97 -6.00 -4.68
CA LEU A 7 12.91 -4.88 -4.47
C LEU A 7 14.08 -5.39 -3.64
N GLN A 8 15.30 -5.04 -4.03
CA GLN A 8 16.51 -5.44 -3.31
C GLN A 8 17.47 -4.26 -3.20
N GLY A 9 17.73 -3.82 -1.98
CA GLY A 9 18.63 -2.71 -1.67
C GLY A 9 18.26 -1.40 -2.35
N VAL A 10 16.96 -1.15 -2.61
CA VAL A 10 16.50 0.00 -3.40
C VAL A 10 16.79 1.29 -2.67
N ALA A 11 17.56 2.17 -3.31
CA ALA A 11 17.84 3.53 -2.85
C ALA A 11 17.49 4.55 -3.95
N LEU A 12 16.92 5.68 -3.53
CA LEU A 12 16.56 6.78 -4.42
C LEU A 12 16.57 8.11 -3.66
N SER A 13 17.13 9.14 -4.30
CA SER A 13 17.23 10.50 -3.74
C SER A 13 16.71 11.53 -4.73
N TYR A 14 16.17 12.62 -4.22
CA TYR A 14 15.91 13.83 -5.00
C TYR A 14 17.00 14.88 -4.70
N GLY A 15 17.98 14.97 -5.58
CA GLY A 15 19.16 15.76 -5.36
C GLY A 15 19.96 15.25 -4.15
N ARG A 16 20.05 16.05 -3.07
CA ARG A 16 20.75 15.63 -1.84
C ARG A 16 19.84 15.01 -0.79
N LYS A 17 18.54 14.93 -1.03
CA LYS A 17 17.58 14.41 -0.06
C LYS A 17 17.31 12.93 -0.34
N PRO A 18 17.80 12.00 0.50
CA PRO A 18 17.47 10.58 0.37
C PRO A 18 15.97 10.38 0.69
N VAL A 19 15.30 9.56 -0.13
CA VAL A 19 13.88 9.22 0.04
C VAL A 19 13.69 7.73 0.28
N LEU A 20 14.42 6.89 -0.45
CA LEU A 20 14.48 5.44 -0.20
C LEU A 20 15.91 5.06 0.17
N GLN A 21 16.08 4.21 1.20
CA GLN A 21 17.37 3.97 1.82
C GLN A 21 17.67 2.47 1.98
N GLY A 22 17.99 1.80 0.88
CA GLY A 22 18.38 0.38 0.89
C GLY A 22 17.20 -0.52 1.25
N LEU A 23 16.06 -0.32 0.59
CA LEU A 23 14.81 -0.99 0.89
C LEU A 23 14.75 -2.35 0.20
N ASP A 24 14.41 -3.39 0.97
CA ASP A 24 14.10 -4.73 0.49
C ASP A 24 12.60 -4.98 0.65
N TRP A 25 11.95 -5.48 -0.38
CA TRP A 25 10.53 -5.83 -0.34
C TRP A 25 10.18 -6.89 -1.38
N GLN A 26 9.26 -7.78 -1.03
CA GLN A 26 8.76 -8.78 -1.96
C GLN A 26 7.26 -8.97 -1.76
N LEU A 27 6.53 -9.07 -2.86
CA LEU A 27 5.13 -9.48 -2.87
C LEU A 27 4.99 -10.93 -3.33
N SER A 28 4.05 -11.63 -2.71
CA SER A 28 3.60 -12.94 -3.16
C SER A 28 2.40 -12.81 -4.12
N PRO A 29 2.19 -13.77 -5.04
CA PRO A 29 0.98 -13.81 -5.84
C PRO A 29 -0.29 -13.84 -4.97
N GLY A 30 -1.29 -13.04 -5.32
CA GLY A 30 -2.54 -12.93 -4.58
C GLY A 30 -2.46 -12.20 -3.24
N GLN A 31 -1.29 -11.69 -2.84
CA GLN A 31 -1.12 -10.92 -1.60
C GLN A 31 -1.70 -9.51 -1.75
N VAL A 32 -2.42 -9.06 -0.72
CA VAL A 32 -2.97 -7.70 -0.66
C VAL A 32 -2.28 -6.93 0.45
N VAL A 33 -1.47 -5.96 0.08
CA VAL A 33 -0.66 -5.17 1.02
C VAL A 33 -1.11 -3.72 1.04
N GLY A 34 -1.47 -3.23 2.22
CA GLY A 34 -1.65 -1.82 2.49
C GLY A 34 -0.31 -1.16 2.83
N LEU A 35 0.12 -0.21 2.00
CA LEU A 35 1.34 0.57 2.22
C LEU A 35 1.02 1.82 3.02
N LEU A 36 1.42 1.82 4.28
CA LEU A 36 1.27 2.92 5.21
C LEU A 36 2.52 3.80 5.27
N GLY A 37 2.35 5.02 5.69
CA GLY A 37 3.42 6.00 5.95
C GLY A 37 2.87 7.41 5.96
N ARG A 38 3.53 8.32 6.68
CA ARG A 38 3.15 9.74 6.72
C ARG A 38 3.23 10.37 5.32
N ASN A 39 2.60 11.54 5.17
CA ASN A 39 2.76 12.34 3.96
C ASN A 39 4.24 12.72 3.81
N GLY A 40 4.79 12.45 2.61
CA GLY A 40 6.22 12.67 2.34
C GLY A 40 7.16 11.53 2.79
N ALA A 41 6.65 10.42 3.33
CA ALA A 41 7.48 9.24 3.69
C ALA A 41 8.10 8.54 2.48
N GLY A 42 7.62 8.84 1.25
CA GLY A 42 8.16 8.26 0.02
C GLY A 42 7.28 7.16 -0.59
N LYS A 43 6.01 7.00 -0.17
CA LYS A 43 5.10 5.96 -0.70
C LYS A 43 4.98 6.00 -2.23
N THR A 44 4.60 7.15 -2.78
CA THR A 44 4.54 7.36 -4.25
C THR A 44 5.87 7.07 -4.91
N THR A 45 6.98 7.57 -4.34
CA THR A 45 8.34 7.32 -4.86
C THR A 45 8.67 5.83 -4.86
N LEU A 46 8.30 5.09 -3.81
CA LEU A 46 8.49 3.64 -3.72
C LEU A 46 7.70 2.91 -4.80
N LEU A 47 6.42 3.25 -4.98
CA LEU A 47 5.56 2.64 -6.00
C LEU A 47 6.06 2.95 -7.42
N GLU A 48 6.42 4.19 -7.70
CA GLU A 48 6.99 4.60 -8.99
C GLU A 48 8.35 3.94 -9.27
N ALA A 49 9.23 3.83 -8.25
CA ALA A 49 10.50 3.13 -8.34
C ALA A 49 10.31 1.64 -8.62
N ALA A 50 9.35 1.01 -7.93
CA ALA A 50 8.97 -0.39 -8.13
C ALA A 50 8.50 -0.65 -9.58
N LEU A 51 7.75 0.28 -10.17
CA LEU A 51 7.24 0.20 -11.53
C LEU A 51 8.28 0.61 -12.61
N GLY A 52 9.48 1.05 -12.20
CA GLY A 52 10.49 1.54 -13.13
C GLY A 52 10.20 2.91 -13.75
N LEU A 53 9.28 3.67 -13.13
CA LEU A 53 8.95 5.05 -13.53
C LEU A 53 9.94 6.07 -12.95
N ARG A 54 10.80 5.62 -12.03
CA ARG A 54 11.91 6.39 -11.46
C ARG A 54 13.20 5.60 -11.56
N GLU A 55 14.28 6.29 -11.89
CA GLU A 55 15.61 5.72 -11.89
C GLU A 55 16.11 5.55 -10.44
N LEU A 56 16.73 4.42 -10.15
CA LEU A 56 17.27 4.09 -8.83
C LEU A 56 18.72 4.59 -8.71
N ASP A 57 19.09 5.13 -7.57
CA ASP A 57 20.50 5.43 -7.25
C ASP A 57 21.28 4.13 -6.99
N ALA A 58 20.63 3.13 -6.37
CA ALA A 58 21.22 1.83 -6.08
C ALA A 58 20.13 0.75 -5.91
N GLY A 59 20.57 -0.51 -5.93
CA GLY A 59 19.69 -1.67 -5.79
C GLY A 59 19.04 -2.07 -7.10
N ARG A 60 17.97 -2.88 -7.00
CA ARG A 60 17.20 -3.34 -8.16
C ARG A 60 15.72 -3.50 -7.82
N ALA A 61 14.88 -3.24 -8.81
CA ALA A 61 13.46 -3.53 -8.78
C ALA A 61 13.11 -4.48 -9.92
N GLU A 62 12.36 -5.53 -9.62
CA GLU A 62 11.92 -6.53 -10.59
C GLU A 62 10.41 -6.73 -10.50
N LEU A 63 9.77 -6.85 -11.66
CA LEU A 63 8.37 -7.20 -11.82
C LEU A 63 8.28 -8.50 -12.60
N PHE A 64 7.70 -9.53 -11.98
CA PHE A 64 7.62 -10.87 -12.55
C PHE A 64 8.97 -11.44 -13.02
N GLY A 65 10.08 -11.09 -12.32
CA GLY A 65 11.44 -11.49 -12.66
C GLY A 65 12.12 -10.65 -13.76
N CYS A 66 11.43 -9.65 -14.31
CA CYS A 66 11.99 -8.70 -15.27
C CYS A 66 12.41 -7.40 -14.55
N ARG A 67 13.56 -6.81 -14.92
CA ARG A 67 13.95 -5.51 -14.37
C ARG A 67 12.89 -4.45 -14.68
N SER A 68 12.45 -3.70 -13.70
CA SER A 68 11.35 -2.73 -13.84
C SER A 68 11.65 -1.61 -14.84
N GLY A 69 12.90 -1.19 -14.98
CA GLY A 69 13.33 -0.21 -15.98
C GLY A 69 13.42 -0.73 -17.42
N ALA A 70 13.21 -2.03 -17.68
CA ALA A 70 13.36 -2.67 -18.99
C ALA A 70 12.26 -3.72 -19.24
N LEU A 71 11.03 -3.42 -18.86
CA LEU A 71 9.89 -4.30 -19.05
C LEU A 71 9.52 -4.41 -20.54
N ASP A 72 9.24 -5.63 -20.97
CA ASP A 72 8.60 -5.90 -22.26
C ASP A 72 7.08 -5.64 -22.17
N ASP A 73 6.42 -5.57 -23.34
CA ASP A 73 4.99 -5.29 -23.42
C ASP A 73 4.14 -6.40 -22.79
N ALA A 74 4.61 -7.65 -22.85
CA ALA A 74 3.92 -8.78 -22.23
C ALA A 74 3.90 -8.65 -20.70
N THR A 75 5.01 -8.23 -20.10
CA THR A 75 5.10 -7.98 -18.64
C THR A 75 4.30 -6.73 -18.25
N ARG A 76 4.36 -5.65 -19.04
CA ARG A 76 3.55 -4.44 -18.80
C ARG A 76 2.06 -4.73 -18.82
N ALA A 77 1.60 -5.59 -19.74
CA ALA A 77 0.19 -5.97 -19.83
C ALA A 77 -0.33 -6.77 -18.61
N ARG A 78 0.54 -7.20 -17.71
CA ARG A 78 0.18 -7.87 -16.45
C ARG A 78 0.01 -6.91 -15.27
N ILE A 79 0.29 -5.61 -15.46
CA ILE A 79 0.36 -4.61 -14.39
C ILE A 79 -0.71 -3.56 -14.60
N GLY A 80 -1.56 -3.35 -13.59
CA GLY A 80 -2.45 -2.22 -13.49
C GLY A 80 -1.86 -1.16 -12.56
N TYR A 81 -1.89 0.10 -12.96
CA TYR A 81 -1.41 1.21 -12.14
C TYR A 81 -2.41 2.36 -12.11
N VAL A 82 -2.69 2.83 -10.90
CA VAL A 82 -3.48 4.04 -10.64
C VAL A 82 -2.60 5.02 -9.88
N PRO A 83 -2.15 6.12 -10.49
CA PRO A 83 -1.35 7.14 -9.84
C PRO A 83 -2.20 8.00 -8.90
N GLN A 84 -1.54 8.68 -7.95
CA GLN A 84 -2.19 9.60 -7.02
C GLN A 84 -2.87 10.78 -7.73
N GLN A 85 -2.23 11.31 -8.78
CA GLN A 85 -2.81 12.36 -9.63
C GLN A 85 -3.27 11.76 -10.95
N SER A 86 -4.41 12.23 -11.44
CA SER A 86 -4.95 11.78 -12.72
C SER A 86 -3.96 12.02 -13.85
N ASP A 87 -3.66 10.97 -14.60
CA ASP A 87 -2.84 10.96 -15.82
C ASP A 87 -3.70 10.78 -17.08
N LEU A 88 -5.00 11.01 -16.96
CA LEU A 88 -5.96 10.79 -18.01
C LEU A 88 -5.93 11.93 -19.05
N PHE A 89 -6.28 11.62 -20.31
CA PHE A 89 -6.37 12.60 -21.37
C PHE A 89 -7.69 13.40 -21.24
N GLU A 90 -7.62 14.61 -20.68
CA GLU A 90 -8.78 15.45 -20.35
C GLU A 90 -9.67 15.78 -21.57
N TRP A 91 -9.10 15.79 -22.78
CA TRP A 91 -9.80 16.08 -24.03
C TRP A 91 -10.60 14.90 -24.60
N MET A 92 -10.33 13.67 -24.14
CA MET A 92 -11.10 12.46 -24.51
C MET A 92 -12.35 12.31 -23.64
N SER A 93 -13.36 11.63 -24.17
CA SER A 93 -14.43 11.07 -23.34
C SER A 93 -13.97 9.77 -22.65
N ALA A 94 -14.69 9.33 -21.61
CA ALA A 94 -14.34 8.09 -20.93
C ALA A 94 -14.38 6.88 -21.89
N ASP A 95 -15.38 6.79 -22.77
CA ASP A 95 -15.47 5.73 -23.78
C ASP A 95 -14.33 5.79 -24.81
N GLN A 96 -13.94 7.00 -25.23
CA GLN A 96 -12.79 7.18 -26.13
C GLN A 96 -11.50 6.72 -25.47
N LEU A 97 -11.29 7.08 -24.20
CA LEU A 97 -10.12 6.65 -23.43
C LEU A 97 -10.05 5.13 -23.30
N MET A 98 -11.16 4.46 -22.92
CA MET A 98 -11.20 3.01 -22.78
C MET A 98 -10.91 2.32 -24.10
N ARG A 99 -11.49 2.80 -25.20
CA ARG A 99 -11.20 2.28 -26.55
C ARG A 99 -9.75 2.50 -26.97
N TYR A 100 -9.16 3.64 -26.63
CA TYR A 100 -7.76 3.92 -26.90
C TYR A 100 -6.85 2.95 -26.17
N PHE A 101 -7.06 2.77 -24.86
CA PHE A 101 -6.21 1.87 -24.06
C PHE A 101 -6.43 0.39 -24.42
N SER A 102 -7.63 -0.04 -24.81
CA SER A 102 -7.89 -1.42 -25.20
C SER A 102 -6.99 -1.91 -26.32
N ALA A 103 -6.51 -1.00 -27.19
CA ALA A 103 -5.62 -1.34 -28.30
C ALA A 103 -4.20 -1.78 -27.86
N PHE A 104 -3.79 -1.47 -26.63
CA PHE A 104 -2.46 -1.79 -26.11
C PHE A 104 -2.40 -3.11 -25.32
N TYR A 105 -3.56 -3.70 -25.00
CA TYR A 105 -3.62 -4.89 -24.16
C TYR A 105 -4.13 -6.10 -24.93
N PRO A 106 -3.45 -7.25 -24.84
CA PRO A 106 -3.88 -8.48 -25.51
C PRO A 106 -5.17 -9.06 -24.90
N ARG A 107 -5.48 -8.71 -23.63
CA ARG A 107 -6.72 -9.02 -22.95
C ARG A 107 -7.35 -7.71 -22.51
N TRP A 108 -8.66 -7.59 -22.75
CA TRP A 108 -9.46 -6.43 -22.35
C TRP A 108 -10.90 -6.87 -22.12
N ASN A 109 -11.37 -6.68 -20.91
CA ASN A 109 -12.73 -7.10 -20.51
C ASN A 109 -13.72 -5.94 -20.70
N GLN A 110 -14.19 -5.75 -21.94
CA GLN A 110 -15.14 -4.67 -22.26
C GLN A 110 -16.46 -4.78 -21.48
N PRO A 111 -17.08 -5.98 -21.29
CA PRO A 111 -18.28 -6.10 -20.44
C PRO A 111 -18.05 -5.59 -19.00
N ARG A 112 -16.87 -5.82 -18.42
CA ARG A 112 -16.52 -5.29 -17.10
C ARG A 112 -16.39 -3.77 -17.11
N VAL A 113 -15.74 -3.21 -18.12
CA VAL A 113 -15.62 -1.75 -18.29
C VAL A 113 -16.98 -1.10 -18.34
N ASP A 114 -17.88 -1.60 -19.21
CA ASP A 114 -19.22 -1.06 -19.38
C ASP A 114 -20.04 -1.17 -18.07
N GLY A 115 -19.94 -2.31 -17.39
CA GLY A 115 -20.59 -2.53 -16.10
C GLY A 115 -20.10 -1.58 -14.99
N LEU A 116 -18.80 -1.28 -14.94
CA LEU A 116 -18.23 -0.35 -13.96
C LEU A 116 -18.59 1.11 -14.29
N ILE A 117 -18.53 1.52 -15.55
CA ILE A 117 -18.97 2.85 -16.01
C ILE A 117 -20.42 3.09 -15.60
N GLN A 118 -21.31 2.12 -15.86
CA GLN A 118 -22.72 2.22 -15.49
C GLN A 118 -22.91 2.25 -13.97
N ARG A 119 -22.30 1.31 -13.24
CA ARG A 119 -22.43 1.19 -11.77
C ARG A 119 -21.96 2.43 -11.04
N TRP A 120 -20.86 3.04 -11.50
CA TRP A 120 -20.25 4.20 -10.87
C TRP A 120 -20.81 5.53 -11.40
N GLY A 121 -21.86 5.49 -12.24
CA GLY A 121 -22.57 6.67 -12.70
C GLY A 121 -21.71 7.62 -13.54
N ILE A 122 -20.82 7.06 -14.37
CA ILE A 122 -19.97 7.84 -15.27
C ILE A 122 -20.69 8.01 -16.60
N ASP A 123 -20.81 9.25 -17.08
CA ASP A 123 -21.24 9.49 -18.45
C ASP A 123 -20.07 9.22 -19.40
N GLY A 124 -20.14 8.09 -20.12
CA GLY A 124 -19.10 7.65 -21.05
C GLY A 124 -18.82 8.63 -22.19
N GLN A 125 -19.77 9.51 -22.53
CA GLN A 125 -19.63 10.49 -23.58
C GLN A 125 -19.08 11.83 -23.10
N GLN A 126 -19.11 12.10 -21.78
CA GLN A 126 -18.60 13.32 -21.20
C GLN A 126 -17.07 13.35 -21.27
N ARG A 127 -16.49 14.51 -21.59
CA ARG A 127 -15.02 14.68 -21.57
C ARG A 127 -14.47 14.55 -20.16
N ILE A 128 -13.34 13.86 -20.03
CA ILE A 128 -12.69 13.60 -18.74
C ILE A 128 -12.38 14.90 -17.98
N GLY A 129 -11.93 15.96 -18.66
CA GLY A 129 -11.69 17.26 -18.02
C GLY A 129 -12.95 17.94 -17.47
N GLN A 130 -14.16 17.46 -17.77
CA GLN A 130 -15.43 17.97 -17.25
C GLN A 130 -15.99 17.07 -16.12
N LEU A 131 -15.38 15.90 -15.88
CA LEU A 131 -15.72 15.02 -14.78
C LEU A 131 -15.21 15.59 -13.46
N SER A 132 -15.90 15.30 -12.36
CA SER A 132 -15.37 15.59 -11.03
C SER A 132 -14.07 14.78 -10.77
N VAL A 133 -13.22 15.24 -9.85
CA VAL A 133 -11.98 14.55 -9.48
C VAL A 133 -12.26 13.10 -9.08
N GLY A 134 -13.33 12.85 -8.31
CA GLY A 134 -13.73 11.49 -7.94
C GLY A 134 -14.17 10.63 -9.13
N GLN A 135 -14.85 11.23 -10.13
CA GLN A 135 -15.20 10.50 -11.36
C GLN A 135 -13.97 10.21 -12.22
N GLN A 136 -13.02 11.15 -12.33
CA GLN A 136 -11.74 10.92 -13.01
C GLN A 136 -10.96 9.78 -12.33
N GLN A 137 -10.95 9.75 -11.00
CA GLN A 137 -10.32 8.66 -10.25
C GLN A 137 -10.97 7.32 -10.55
N ARG A 138 -12.32 7.26 -10.60
CA ARG A 138 -13.05 6.05 -11.00
C ARG A 138 -12.68 5.60 -12.41
N VAL A 139 -12.57 6.52 -13.38
CA VAL A 139 -12.11 6.21 -14.74
C VAL A 139 -10.70 5.63 -14.75
N SER A 140 -9.77 6.20 -13.96
CA SER A 140 -8.41 5.69 -13.83
C SER A 140 -8.38 4.26 -13.25
N ILE A 141 -9.22 3.98 -12.26
CA ILE A 141 -9.37 2.64 -11.68
C ILE A 141 -9.95 1.65 -12.71
N ILE A 142 -11.00 2.03 -13.46
CA ILE A 142 -11.58 1.18 -14.51
C ILE A 142 -10.52 0.82 -15.54
N ARG A 143 -9.74 1.80 -16.01
CA ARG A 143 -8.63 1.58 -16.94
C ARG A 143 -7.64 0.54 -16.41
N ALA A 144 -7.25 0.67 -15.13
CA ALA A 144 -6.27 -0.23 -14.51
C ALA A 144 -6.80 -1.66 -14.29
N LEU A 145 -8.13 -1.84 -14.17
CA LEU A 145 -8.76 -3.14 -13.97
C LEU A 145 -9.20 -3.82 -15.28
N ALA A 146 -9.34 -3.06 -16.37
CA ALA A 146 -9.96 -3.51 -17.60
C ALA A 146 -9.22 -4.67 -18.30
N HIS A 147 -7.91 -4.74 -18.14
CA HIS A 147 -7.05 -5.77 -18.75
C HIS A 147 -6.77 -6.96 -17.83
N GLU A 148 -7.45 -7.03 -16.66
CA GLU A 148 -7.34 -8.12 -15.68
C GLU A 148 -5.89 -8.36 -15.22
N PRO A 149 -5.27 -7.37 -14.57
CA PRO A 149 -3.87 -7.43 -14.17
C PRO A 149 -3.59 -8.53 -13.13
N GLU A 150 -2.38 -9.05 -13.13
CA GLU A 150 -1.86 -9.96 -12.10
C GLU A 150 -1.20 -9.21 -10.94
N LEU A 151 -0.77 -7.96 -11.18
CA LEU A 151 -0.31 -7.01 -10.17
C LEU A 151 -1.06 -5.69 -10.32
N LEU A 152 -1.68 -5.22 -9.26
CA LEU A 152 -2.36 -3.93 -9.20
C LEU A 152 -1.67 -3.02 -8.19
N VAL A 153 -1.17 -1.89 -8.65
CA VAL A 153 -0.50 -0.87 -7.84
C VAL A 153 -1.36 0.38 -7.81
N LEU A 154 -1.74 0.83 -6.62
CA LEU A 154 -2.69 1.90 -6.42
C LEU A 154 -2.10 2.94 -5.46
N ASP A 155 -1.90 4.16 -5.93
CA ASP A 155 -1.38 5.24 -5.10
C ASP A 155 -2.51 6.16 -4.64
N GLU A 156 -2.85 6.10 -3.35
CA GLU A 156 -3.95 6.84 -2.70
C GLU A 156 -5.29 6.76 -3.47
N PRO A 157 -5.75 5.55 -3.89
CA PRO A 157 -6.83 5.39 -4.87
C PRO A 157 -8.18 5.92 -4.39
N VAL A 158 -8.37 6.09 -3.08
CA VAL A 158 -9.64 6.50 -2.46
C VAL A 158 -9.63 7.94 -1.93
N ALA A 159 -8.52 8.64 -2.02
CA ALA A 159 -8.38 9.99 -1.44
C ALA A 159 -9.41 11.00 -1.98
N SER A 160 -9.77 10.87 -3.26
CA SER A 160 -10.72 11.76 -3.94
C SER A 160 -12.14 11.23 -4.01
N LEU A 161 -12.42 10.05 -3.42
CA LEU A 161 -13.74 9.43 -3.47
C LEU A 161 -14.57 9.81 -2.24
N ASP A 162 -15.86 9.98 -2.45
CA ASP A 162 -16.83 10.08 -1.36
C ASP A 162 -17.00 8.73 -0.61
N PRO A 163 -17.61 8.71 0.58
CA PRO A 163 -17.72 7.47 1.37
C PRO A 163 -18.45 6.32 0.65
N ALA A 164 -19.39 6.61 -0.25
CA ALA A 164 -20.07 5.59 -1.04
C ALA A 164 -19.11 5.02 -2.11
N GLY A 165 -18.46 5.91 -2.86
CA GLY A 165 -17.47 5.52 -3.87
C GLY A 165 -16.29 4.74 -3.30
N ARG A 166 -15.84 5.05 -2.09
CA ARG A 166 -14.81 4.25 -1.38
C ARG A 166 -15.28 2.82 -1.14
N ARG A 167 -16.50 2.64 -0.63
CA ARG A 167 -17.06 1.31 -0.40
C ARG A 167 -17.19 0.51 -1.67
N ASP A 168 -17.70 1.14 -2.74
CA ASP A 168 -17.87 0.49 -4.05
C ASP A 168 -16.51 0.06 -4.63
N PHE A 169 -15.49 0.92 -4.52
CA PHE A 169 -14.13 0.59 -4.94
C PHE A 169 -13.55 -0.58 -4.14
N LEU A 170 -13.65 -0.55 -2.81
CA LEU A 170 -13.13 -1.63 -1.96
C LEU A 170 -13.81 -2.97 -2.24
N GLN A 171 -15.12 -2.98 -2.50
CA GLN A 171 -15.84 -4.19 -2.92
C GLN A 171 -15.34 -4.72 -4.27
N GLU A 172 -15.10 -3.83 -5.25
CA GLU A 172 -14.55 -4.23 -6.55
C GLU A 172 -13.13 -4.81 -6.41
N LEU A 173 -12.31 -4.21 -5.53
CA LEU A 173 -10.96 -4.67 -5.25
C LEU A 173 -10.97 -6.08 -4.62
N ILE A 174 -11.83 -6.31 -3.62
CA ILE A 174 -12.01 -7.63 -3.01
C ILE A 174 -12.44 -8.66 -4.06
N GLY A 175 -13.40 -8.31 -4.92
CA GLY A 175 -13.83 -9.17 -6.02
C GLY A 175 -12.69 -9.56 -6.96
N GLN A 176 -11.84 -8.59 -7.33
CA GLN A 176 -10.66 -8.82 -8.17
C GLN A 176 -9.66 -9.80 -7.53
N VAL A 177 -9.32 -9.57 -6.28
CA VAL A 177 -8.36 -10.42 -5.54
C VAL A 177 -8.90 -11.85 -5.43
N THR A 178 -10.17 -12.00 -5.04
CA THR A 178 -10.79 -13.31 -4.83
C THR A 178 -10.89 -14.14 -6.11
N LEU A 179 -11.21 -13.50 -7.25
CA LEU A 179 -11.44 -14.21 -8.51
C LEU A 179 -10.16 -14.46 -9.32
N SER A 180 -9.17 -13.58 -9.25
CA SER A 180 -8.03 -13.57 -10.16
C SER A 180 -6.68 -13.81 -9.51
N CYS A 181 -6.61 -14.03 -8.19
CA CYS A 181 -5.33 -14.11 -7.44
C CYS A 181 -4.40 -12.93 -7.75
N THR A 182 -4.95 -11.76 -8.02
CA THR A 182 -4.20 -10.54 -8.30
C THR A 182 -3.45 -10.11 -7.05
N ALA A 183 -2.15 -9.89 -7.16
CA ALA A 183 -1.39 -9.22 -6.10
C ALA A 183 -1.71 -7.73 -6.10
N VAL A 184 -1.94 -7.15 -4.93
CA VAL A 184 -2.32 -5.74 -4.80
C VAL A 184 -1.43 -5.02 -3.82
N VAL A 185 -0.94 -3.86 -4.22
CA VAL A 185 -0.37 -2.86 -3.31
C VAL A 185 -1.19 -1.60 -3.42
N PHE A 186 -1.70 -1.11 -2.31
CA PHE A 186 -2.33 0.20 -2.30
C PHE A 186 -1.80 1.06 -1.16
N SER A 187 -1.38 2.28 -1.51
CA SER A 187 -1.01 3.26 -0.51
C SER A 187 -2.26 3.93 0.03
N THR A 188 -2.30 4.19 1.32
CA THR A 188 -3.36 4.97 1.94
C THR A 188 -2.87 5.61 3.24
N HIS A 189 -3.51 6.71 3.61
CA HIS A 189 -3.43 7.29 4.95
C HIS A 189 -4.74 7.06 5.74
N ILE A 190 -5.71 6.36 5.15
CA ILE A 190 -7.01 6.05 5.75
C ILE A 190 -6.99 4.60 6.24
N LEU A 191 -6.71 4.42 7.51
CA LEU A 191 -6.49 3.11 8.12
C LEU A 191 -7.74 2.22 8.10
N SER A 192 -8.92 2.81 8.27
CA SER A 192 -10.20 2.08 8.21
C SER A 192 -10.51 1.45 6.85
N ASP A 193 -9.96 2.00 5.76
CA ASP A 193 -10.11 1.42 4.43
C ASP A 193 -9.16 0.21 4.26
N LEU A 194 -7.97 0.32 4.86
CA LEU A 194 -6.99 -0.76 4.88
C LEU A 194 -7.48 -1.96 5.66
N GLU A 195 -8.02 -1.78 6.86
CA GLU A 195 -8.56 -2.86 7.71
C GLU A 195 -9.65 -3.71 7.03
N ARG A 196 -10.28 -3.17 5.98
CA ARG A 196 -11.34 -3.87 5.25
C ARG A 196 -10.83 -4.77 4.13
N VAL A 197 -9.64 -4.54 3.61
CA VAL A 197 -9.18 -5.14 2.36
C VAL A 197 -7.78 -5.74 2.45
N ALA A 198 -6.89 -5.13 3.23
CA ALA A 198 -5.52 -5.60 3.34
C ALA A 198 -5.42 -6.89 4.18
N ALA A 199 -4.74 -7.88 3.65
CA ALA A 199 -4.30 -9.03 4.43
C ALA A 199 -2.99 -8.74 5.17
N ASP A 200 -2.15 -7.88 4.58
CA ASP A 200 -0.84 -7.48 5.10
C ASP A 200 -0.71 -5.97 5.16
N VAL A 201 0.13 -5.50 6.07
CA VAL A 201 0.51 -4.09 6.21
C VAL A 201 2.01 -3.94 6.05
N ALA A 202 2.42 -2.95 5.28
CA ALA A 202 3.80 -2.50 5.16
C ALA A 202 3.88 -1.01 5.58
N LEU A 203 4.69 -0.70 6.58
CA LEU A 203 4.91 0.67 7.06
C LEU A 203 6.23 1.22 6.52
N LEU A 204 6.11 2.29 5.73
CA LEU A 204 7.26 3.04 5.22
C LEU A 204 7.56 4.23 6.15
N GLU A 205 8.74 4.21 6.80
CA GLU A 205 9.23 5.26 7.67
C GLU A 205 10.71 5.52 7.40
N GLY A 206 11.11 6.78 7.35
CA GLY A 206 12.51 7.15 7.10
C GLY A 206 13.13 6.55 5.84
N GLY A 207 12.33 6.30 4.79
CA GLY A 207 12.76 5.67 3.54
C GLY A 207 13.04 4.17 3.62
N ARG A 208 12.58 3.49 4.68
CA ARG A 208 12.74 2.05 4.92
C ARG A 208 11.40 1.41 5.26
N LEU A 209 11.25 0.12 5.02
CA LEU A 209 10.14 -0.63 5.59
C LEU A 209 10.44 -0.91 7.07
N ALA A 210 9.80 -0.11 7.94
CA ALA A 210 9.94 -0.24 9.39
C ALA A 210 9.18 -1.46 9.94
N LEU A 211 8.11 -1.88 9.24
CA LEU A 211 7.28 -3.01 9.62
C LEU A 211 6.66 -3.63 8.37
N GLN A 212 6.59 -4.97 8.35
CA GLN A 212 5.74 -5.73 7.44
C GLN A 212 5.18 -6.93 8.20
N ALA A 213 3.87 -7.07 8.22
CA ALA A 213 3.20 -8.17 8.93
C ALA A 213 1.78 -8.40 8.41
N PRO A 214 1.21 -9.60 8.58
CA PRO A 214 -0.21 -9.82 8.47
C PRO A 214 -0.97 -8.87 9.41
N LEU A 215 -2.06 -8.29 8.91
CA LEU A 215 -2.84 -7.30 9.66
C LEU A 215 -3.44 -7.89 10.94
N ASP A 216 -4.02 -9.10 10.85
CA ASP A 216 -4.64 -9.77 11.99
C ASP A 216 -3.60 -10.05 13.10
N ASP A 217 -2.42 -10.58 12.72
CA ASP A 217 -1.33 -10.81 13.66
C ASP A 217 -0.89 -9.52 14.35
N LEU A 218 -0.87 -8.42 13.56
CA LEU A 218 -0.47 -7.12 14.07
C LEU A 218 -1.46 -6.57 15.10
N LEU A 219 -2.77 -6.68 14.82
CA LEU A 219 -3.84 -6.24 15.73
C LEU A 219 -3.90 -7.12 16.99
N ASP A 220 -3.69 -8.44 16.83
CA ASP A 220 -3.71 -9.38 17.95
C ASP A 220 -2.50 -9.24 18.88
N GLU A 221 -1.32 -8.88 18.35
CA GLU A 221 -0.07 -8.86 19.10
C GLU A 221 0.38 -7.45 19.53
N ALA A 222 -0.05 -6.38 18.86
CA ALA A 222 0.41 -5.03 19.17
C ALA A 222 -0.01 -4.60 20.58
N ARG A 223 0.98 -4.27 21.41
CA ARG A 223 0.77 -3.82 22.80
C ARG A 223 1.60 -2.59 23.10
N ARG A 224 0.98 -1.66 23.78
CA ARG A 224 1.66 -0.56 24.47
C ARG A 224 1.98 -1.00 25.88
N VAL A 225 3.26 -1.13 26.20
CA VAL A 225 3.73 -1.57 27.53
C VAL A 225 4.37 -0.40 28.27
N ARG A 226 3.95 -0.19 29.52
CA ARG A 226 4.45 0.87 30.39
C ARG A 226 4.98 0.29 31.69
N GLY A 227 6.04 0.91 32.22
CA GLY A 227 6.64 0.59 33.51
C GLY A 227 8.00 1.21 33.72
N ARG A 228 8.71 0.77 34.78
CA ARG A 228 10.08 1.23 35.01
C ARG A 228 10.97 0.83 33.84
N ALA A 229 11.80 1.76 33.35
CA ALA A 229 12.62 1.54 32.16
C ALA A 229 13.46 0.27 32.23
N VAL A 230 14.12 0.04 33.39
CA VAL A 230 14.95 -1.17 33.63
C VAL A 230 14.10 -2.45 33.52
N THR A 231 12.89 -2.48 34.10
CA THR A 231 12.00 -3.64 34.07
C THR A 231 11.48 -3.93 32.67
N VAL A 232 11.05 -2.87 31.94
CA VAL A 232 10.58 -2.99 30.54
C VAL A 232 11.67 -3.54 29.64
N GLN A 233 12.88 -2.96 29.71
CA GLN A 233 14.03 -3.38 28.88
C GLN A 233 14.46 -4.82 29.17
N ALA A 234 14.58 -5.19 30.46
CA ALA A 234 14.94 -6.55 30.86
C ALA A 234 13.90 -7.56 30.38
N TRP A 235 12.61 -7.23 30.48
CA TRP A 235 11.52 -8.12 30.03
C TRP A 235 11.53 -8.29 28.50
N LEU A 236 11.68 -7.18 27.72
CA LEU A 236 11.78 -7.27 26.26
C LEU A 236 12.94 -8.16 25.82
N GLN A 237 14.11 -8.00 26.44
CA GLN A 237 15.28 -8.83 26.15
C GLN A 237 15.06 -10.31 26.51
N ALA A 238 14.51 -10.57 27.69
CA ALA A 238 14.24 -11.95 28.15
C ALA A 238 13.25 -12.68 27.24
N GLN A 239 12.21 -11.98 26.76
CA GLN A 239 11.20 -12.53 25.88
C GLN A 239 11.57 -12.41 24.38
N ARG A 240 12.70 -11.75 24.03
CA ARG A 240 13.16 -11.46 22.66
C ARG A 240 12.09 -10.73 21.83
N LEU A 241 11.37 -9.80 22.45
CA LEU A 241 10.32 -9.05 21.79
C LEU A 241 10.91 -7.85 21.03
N PRO A 242 10.40 -7.53 19.83
CA PRO A 242 10.86 -6.38 19.06
C PRO A 242 10.38 -5.08 19.74
N THR A 243 11.18 -4.03 19.69
CA THR A 243 10.76 -2.67 20.05
C THR A 243 10.37 -1.94 18.76
N LEU A 244 9.09 -1.70 18.56
CA LEU A 244 8.55 -0.98 17.40
C LEU A 244 8.64 0.54 17.59
N ALA A 245 8.36 1.00 18.82
CA ALA A 245 8.50 2.39 19.23
C ALA A 245 8.85 2.47 20.70
N SER A 246 9.50 3.56 21.12
CA SER A 246 9.96 3.74 22.51
C SER A 246 9.92 5.23 22.89
N VAL A 247 9.24 5.56 23.98
CA VAL A 247 9.12 6.92 24.49
C VAL A 247 9.48 6.94 25.98
N PRO A 248 10.54 7.66 26.40
CA PRO A 248 10.83 7.87 27.79
C PRO A 248 9.71 8.72 28.45
N LEU A 249 9.27 8.29 29.62
CA LEU A 249 8.30 9.02 30.43
C LEU A 249 8.97 9.63 31.66
N ALA A 250 8.27 10.52 32.36
CA ALA A 250 8.75 11.11 33.59
C ALA A 250 9.04 10.03 34.67
N SER A 251 9.87 10.34 35.66
CA SER A 251 10.17 9.49 36.83
C SER A 251 10.82 8.13 36.50
N GLY A 252 11.62 8.07 35.42
CA GLY A 252 12.35 6.85 35.04
C GLY A 252 11.45 5.73 34.51
N GLN A 253 10.27 6.08 34.04
CA GLN A 253 9.37 5.16 33.33
C GLN A 253 9.66 5.16 31.82
N LEU A 254 9.30 4.08 31.18
CA LEU A 254 9.43 3.86 29.75
C LEU A 254 8.09 3.32 29.21
N GLN A 255 7.66 3.88 28.10
CA GLN A 255 6.60 3.34 27.28
C GLN A 255 7.21 2.75 26.01
N VAL A 256 6.85 1.52 25.70
CA VAL A 256 7.27 0.86 24.46
C VAL A 256 6.06 0.32 23.72
N VAL A 257 6.15 0.27 22.41
CA VAL A 257 5.24 -0.50 21.57
C VAL A 257 5.99 -1.74 21.09
N THR A 258 5.38 -2.89 21.28
CA THR A 258 5.98 -4.19 20.93
C THR A 258 4.92 -5.13 20.36
N ARG A 259 5.37 -6.18 19.66
CA ARG A 259 4.52 -7.32 19.32
C ARG A 259 4.66 -8.36 20.44
N MET A 260 3.56 -8.66 21.09
CA MET A 260 3.49 -9.63 22.20
C MET A 260 2.60 -10.81 21.78
N PRO A 261 3.20 -11.91 21.29
CA PRO A 261 2.47 -13.11 20.93
C PRO A 261 1.69 -13.70 22.11
N ALA A 262 0.66 -14.48 21.81
CA ALA A 262 -0.14 -15.16 22.83
C ALA A 262 0.73 -16.02 23.74
N GLY A 263 0.47 -15.97 25.06
CA GLY A 263 1.20 -16.75 26.08
C GLY A 263 2.42 -16.06 26.69
N VAL A 264 2.81 -14.89 26.22
CA VAL A 264 3.87 -14.10 26.87
C VAL A 264 3.34 -13.50 28.17
N ALA A 265 3.96 -13.88 29.31
CA ALA A 265 3.58 -13.36 30.62
C ALA A 265 4.08 -11.93 30.83
N LEU A 266 3.21 -11.08 31.38
CA LEU A 266 3.56 -9.73 31.77
C LEU A 266 4.05 -9.72 33.24
N PRO A 267 5.28 -9.25 33.53
CA PRO A 267 5.78 -9.17 34.90
C PRO A 267 4.98 -8.19 35.76
N ALA A 268 4.99 -8.41 37.07
CA ALA A 268 4.42 -7.47 38.03
C ALA A 268 5.08 -6.09 37.90
N GLY A 269 4.26 -5.03 37.87
CA GLY A 269 4.70 -3.65 37.72
C GLY A 269 4.84 -3.18 36.28
N LEU A 270 4.50 -4.01 35.29
CA LEU A 270 4.27 -3.59 33.92
C LEU A 270 2.78 -3.58 33.62
N GLU A 271 2.36 -2.60 32.82
CA GLU A 271 0.99 -2.50 32.28
C GLU A 271 1.04 -2.66 30.77
N ALA A 272 0.13 -3.44 30.20
CA ALA A 272 0.01 -3.64 28.76
C ALA A 272 -1.40 -3.31 28.31
N GLU A 273 -1.50 -2.54 27.23
CA GLU A 273 -2.72 -2.12 26.56
C GLU A 273 -2.69 -2.60 25.11
N ALA A 274 -3.79 -3.18 24.62
CA ALA A 274 -3.91 -3.53 23.20
C ALA A 274 -4.02 -2.25 22.36
N LEU A 275 -3.39 -2.26 21.19
CA LEU A 275 -3.44 -1.16 20.25
C LEU A 275 -4.29 -1.52 19.03
N ASN A 276 -5.09 -0.57 18.56
CA ASN A 276 -5.65 -0.61 17.22
C ASN A 276 -4.61 -0.15 16.19
N LEU A 277 -4.93 -0.26 14.91
CA LEU A 277 -3.99 0.09 13.84
C LEU A 277 -3.61 1.58 13.85
N GLU A 278 -4.56 2.46 14.22
CA GLU A 278 -4.32 3.90 14.28
C GLU A 278 -3.34 4.26 15.40
N ASP A 279 -3.56 3.75 16.60
CA ASP A 279 -2.66 3.95 17.73
C ASP A 279 -1.26 3.38 17.50
N LEU A 280 -1.19 2.22 16.83
CA LEU A 280 0.09 1.63 16.43
C LEU A 280 0.82 2.51 15.42
N PHE A 281 0.13 2.96 14.38
CA PHE A 281 0.69 3.82 13.35
C PHE A 281 1.19 5.15 13.92
N LEU A 282 0.40 5.80 14.77
CA LEU A 282 0.78 7.04 15.45
C LEU A 282 2.03 6.82 16.32
N ALA A 283 2.03 5.77 17.13
CA ALA A 283 3.15 5.48 18.02
C ALA A 283 4.47 5.21 17.26
N MET A 284 4.41 4.62 16.06
CA MET A 284 5.59 4.34 15.24
C MET A 284 6.08 5.55 14.43
N THR A 285 5.21 6.55 14.21
CA THR A 285 5.53 7.69 13.33
C THR A 285 5.70 9.03 14.08
N GLU A 286 5.39 9.10 15.38
CA GLU A 286 5.52 10.31 16.22
C GLU A 286 6.89 10.44 16.94
N THR A 287 7.85 9.60 16.57
CA THR A 287 9.21 9.60 17.19
C THR A 287 10.15 10.63 16.57
#